data_848d8ade6f0f897e16174253155c06ce
#
_entry.id   848d8ade6f0f897e16174253155c06ce
#
_cell.length_a   1.000
_cell.length_b   1.000
_cell.length_c   1.000
_cell.angle_alpha   90.00
_cell.angle_beta   90.00
_cell.angle_gamma   90.00
#
_symmetry.space_group_name_H-M   'P 1'
#
loop_
_entity.id
_entity.type
_entity.pdbx_description
1 polymer ?
#
loop_
_entity_poly.entity_id
_entity_poly.type
_entity_poly.pdbx_seq_one_letter_code
_entity_poly.pdbx_strand_id
1 'polypeptide(L)'
;MYSVLDFFKIGIGPSSSHTTGPIQASRKFVSFLKHKKVFGEVDSIKIELFGSLALTGEGHGTPIAIQLGLLNYAPDQVKQQQLNEVDSLDGEIKLGGIRKIKFTHNDIIFNKKKKLPYHPNGIKFYAYTKNKEVATRMYYSIGGGFVVTESNAKKNKVKTSKRKLTNEFSCAEELFTIAENRNLKISDVVLENEKCFRKEKTTKTELRRIWRIMQECVDRGLTTQGMLPGSINVERRAAIMYENFLKNNELDNQAFLDYSSICAIAVNEENAAMNRVVTAPTNGASGLSLIHISEPTRL
;
A
#
# COMPACT_ATOMS: atom_id res chain seq x y z
N MET A 1 0.15 -19.99 0.26
CA MET A 1 1.59 -19.71 0.43
C MET A 1 1.89 -18.32 -0.08
N TYR A 2 2.65 -17.54 0.66
CA TYR A 2 3.03 -16.15 0.35
C TYR A 2 4.55 -16.04 0.30
N SER A 3 5.06 -15.21 -0.61
CA SER A 3 6.46 -14.79 -0.64
C SER A 3 6.69 -13.68 0.38
N VAL A 4 7.92 -13.50 0.87
CA VAL A 4 8.29 -12.35 1.71
C VAL A 4 7.94 -11.02 1.02
N LEU A 5 8.04 -10.96 -0.30
CA LEU A 5 7.65 -9.78 -1.09
C LEU A 5 6.12 -9.57 -1.19
N ASP A 6 5.31 -10.50 -0.70
CA ASP A 6 3.87 -10.31 -0.55
C ASP A 6 3.51 -9.59 0.75
N PHE A 7 4.36 -9.71 1.78
CA PHE A 7 4.19 -9.00 3.05
C PHE A 7 4.66 -7.54 2.96
N PHE A 8 5.82 -7.30 2.36
CA PHE A 8 6.38 -5.96 2.23
C PHE A 8 5.98 -5.34 0.90
N LYS A 9 5.09 -4.37 0.92
CA LYS A 9 4.64 -3.64 -0.27
C LYS A 9 5.02 -2.18 -0.19
N ILE A 10 5.66 -1.71 -1.25
CA ILE A 10 5.91 -0.28 -1.44
C ILE A 10 4.63 0.36 -1.94
N GLY A 11 4.25 1.47 -1.35
CA GLY A 11 3.05 2.22 -1.72
C GLY A 11 3.05 3.60 -1.08
N ILE A 12 1.87 4.19 -0.99
CA ILE A 12 1.66 5.45 -0.28
C ILE A 12 0.68 5.24 0.88
N GLY A 13 0.84 6.06 1.93
CA GLY A 13 -0.11 6.10 3.04
C GLY A 13 -1.47 6.66 2.64
N PRO A 14 -2.40 6.76 3.60
CA PRO A 14 -2.25 6.25 4.97
C PRO A 14 -2.67 4.78 5.14
N SER A 15 -3.22 4.09 4.11
CA SER A 15 -3.81 2.78 4.31
C SER A 15 -3.56 1.80 3.16
N SER A 16 -3.16 0.58 3.48
CA SER A 16 -3.00 -0.48 2.46
C SER A 16 -4.34 -0.88 1.83
N SER A 17 -5.44 -0.88 2.58
CA SER A 17 -6.77 -1.27 2.09
C SER A 17 -7.58 -0.11 1.52
N HIS A 18 -7.41 1.12 2.01
CA HIS A 18 -8.19 2.30 1.62
C HIS A 18 -7.45 3.25 0.67
N THR A 19 -6.14 3.05 0.47
CA THR A 19 -5.32 3.84 -0.45
C THR A 19 -4.68 2.95 -1.51
N THR A 20 -3.74 2.06 -1.14
CA THR A 20 -3.05 1.17 -2.07
C THR A 20 -4.01 0.23 -2.82
N GLY A 21 -5.00 -0.35 -2.11
CA GLY A 21 -6.04 -1.19 -2.71
C GLY A 21 -6.86 -0.48 -3.79
N PRO A 22 -7.46 0.69 -3.54
CA PRO A 22 -8.13 1.51 -4.54
C PRO A 22 -7.27 1.87 -5.75
N ILE A 23 -5.99 2.24 -5.58
CA ILE A 23 -5.07 2.42 -6.71
C ILE A 23 -5.02 1.16 -7.58
N GLN A 24 -4.82 0.00 -6.96
CA GLN A 24 -4.74 -1.28 -7.68
C GLN A 24 -6.07 -1.67 -8.34
N ALA A 25 -7.21 -1.41 -7.69
CA ALA A 25 -8.53 -1.67 -8.26
C ALA A 25 -8.78 -0.85 -9.52
N SER A 26 -8.47 0.46 -9.47
CA SER A 26 -8.59 1.37 -10.61
C SER A 26 -7.69 0.96 -11.77
N ARG A 27 -6.43 0.61 -11.50
CA ARG A 27 -5.52 0.09 -12.53
C ARG A 27 -6.01 -1.20 -13.17
N LYS A 28 -6.54 -2.13 -12.36
CA LYS A 28 -7.14 -3.37 -12.86
C LYS A 28 -8.38 -3.09 -13.72
N PHE A 29 -9.16 -2.05 -13.37
CA PHE A 29 -10.29 -1.63 -14.19
C PHE A 29 -9.84 -1.06 -15.53
N VAL A 30 -8.85 -0.18 -15.57
CA VAL A 30 -8.23 0.31 -16.81
C VAL A 30 -7.73 -0.85 -17.68
N SER A 31 -7.04 -1.82 -17.10
CA SER A 31 -6.58 -3.01 -17.81
C SER A 31 -7.75 -3.85 -18.33
N PHE A 32 -8.84 -3.98 -17.56
CA PHE A 32 -10.05 -4.68 -17.99
C PHE A 32 -10.72 -4.00 -19.18
N LEU A 33 -10.81 -2.66 -19.20
CA LEU A 33 -11.35 -1.91 -20.35
C LEU A 33 -10.54 -2.14 -21.63
N LYS A 34 -9.20 -2.15 -21.50
CA LYS A 34 -8.30 -2.47 -22.62
C LYS A 34 -8.49 -3.90 -23.13
N HIS A 35 -8.58 -4.87 -22.22
CA HIS A 35 -8.81 -6.27 -22.57
C HIS A 35 -10.19 -6.48 -23.23
N LYS A 36 -11.21 -5.78 -22.74
CA LYS A 36 -12.56 -5.79 -23.34
C LYS A 36 -12.65 -5.03 -24.67
N LYS A 37 -11.58 -4.34 -25.09
CA LYS A 37 -11.49 -3.53 -26.32
C LYS A 37 -12.45 -2.32 -26.36
N VAL A 38 -12.97 -1.87 -25.24
CA VAL A 38 -13.85 -0.70 -25.13
C VAL A 38 -13.13 0.56 -24.62
N PHE A 39 -11.88 0.45 -24.24
CA PHE A 39 -11.09 1.54 -23.66
C PHE A 39 -11.11 2.83 -24.52
N GLY A 40 -11.01 2.68 -25.85
CA GLY A 40 -11.02 3.80 -26.82
C GLY A 40 -12.37 4.53 -26.95
N GLU A 41 -13.46 3.96 -26.43
CA GLU A 41 -14.81 4.50 -26.57
C GLU A 41 -15.30 5.20 -25.28
N VAL A 42 -14.62 4.98 -24.14
CA VAL A 42 -15.06 5.48 -22.83
C VAL A 42 -15.02 7.01 -22.78
N ASP A 43 -16.14 7.64 -22.44
CA ASP A 43 -16.29 9.10 -22.27
C ASP A 43 -16.29 9.51 -20.80
N SER A 44 -16.82 8.67 -19.91
CA SER A 44 -16.90 8.94 -18.48
C SER A 44 -16.88 7.67 -17.64
N ILE A 45 -16.52 7.81 -16.39
CA ILE A 45 -16.47 6.72 -15.40
C ILE A 45 -17.22 7.18 -14.16
N LYS A 46 -18.04 6.27 -13.58
CA LYS A 46 -18.60 6.42 -12.23
C LYS A 46 -18.09 5.31 -11.33
N ILE A 47 -17.96 5.63 -10.06
CA ILE A 47 -17.39 4.70 -9.06
C ILE A 47 -18.27 4.72 -7.82
N GLU A 48 -18.64 3.55 -7.34
CA GLU A 48 -19.36 3.38 -6.10
C GLU A 48 -18.45 2.70 -5.06
N LEU A 49 -18.32 3.32 -3.90
CA LEU A 49 -17.64 2.81 -2.73
C LEU A 49 -18.66 2.22 -1.75
N PHE A 50 -18.32 1.12 -1.10
CA PHE A 50 -19.19 0.41 -0.19
C PHE A 50 -18.53 0.11 1.15
N GLY A 51 -19.33 -0.04 2.21
CA GLY A 51 -18.93 -0.45 3.54
C GLY A 51 -17.85 0.46 4.13
N SER A 52 -16.72 -0.10 4.58
CA SER A 52 -15.66 0.68 5.22
C SER A 52 -15.05 1.73 4.30
N LEU A 53 -14.87 1.42 3.01
CA LEU A 53 -14.39 2.41 2.02
C LEU A 53 -15.34 3.61 1.86
N ALA A 54 -16.65 3.39 1.96
CA ALA A 54 -17.61 4.48 1.91
C ALA A 54 -17.66 5.30 3.21
N LEU A 55 -17.38 4.67 4.36
CA LEU A 55 -17.47 5.32 5.67
C LEU A 55 -16.21 6.14 6.00
N THR A 56 -15.04 5.61 5.69
CA THR A 56 -13.74 6.16 6.12
C THR A 56 -12.80 6.49 4.96
N GLY A 57 -13.20 6.19 3.72
CA GLY A 57 -12.32 6.32 2.55
C GLY A 57 -11.88 7.75 2.27
N GLU A 58 -12.73 8.74 2.55
CA GLU A 58 -12.39 10.15 2.36
C GLU A 58 -11.19 10.55 3.21
N GLY A 59 -11.22 10.26 4.51
CA GLY A 59 -10.11 10.51 5.44
C GLY A 59 -8.85 9.67 5.15
N HIS A 60 -8.96 8.61 4.34
CA HIS A 60 -7.83 7.80 3.92
C HIS A 60 -7.35 8.12 2.49
N GLY A 61 -7.79 9.23 1.90
CA GLY A 61 -7.41 9.65 0.55
C GLY A 61 -7.86 8.69 -0.55
N THR A 62 -8.94 7.92 -0.33
CA THR A 62 -9.46 6.96 -1.34
C THR A 62 -9.81 7.64 -2.67
N PRO A 63 -10.39 8.84 -2.73
CA PRO A 63 -10.64 9.54 -3.99
C PRO A 63 -9.35 9.81 -4.78
N ILE A 64 -8.33 10.33 -4.13
CA ILE A 64 -6.99 10.56 -4.71
C ILE A 64 -6.39 9.25 -5.21
N ALA A 65 -6.47 8.20 -4.39
CA ALA A 65 -5.99 6.86 -4.74
C ALA A 65 -6.68 6.30 -6.00
N ILE A 66 -7.98 6.48 -6.13
CA ILE A 66 -8.76 6.08 -7.32
C ILE A 66 -8.23 6.81 -8.55
N GLN A 67 -8.07 8.13 -8.48
CA GLN A 67 -7.60 8.96 -9.58
C GLN A 67 -6.18 8.55 -10.02
N LEU A 68 -5.25 8.36 -9.07
CA LEU A 68 -3.91 7.84 -9.37
C LEU A 68 -3.96 6.51 -10.13
N GLY A 69 -4.84 5.60 -9.71
CA GLY A 69 -5.02 4.32 -10.38
C GLY A 69 -5.67 4.43 -11.76
N LEU A 70 -6.62 5.36 -11.96
CA LEU A 70 -7.20 5.67 -13.29
C LEU A 70 -6.17 6.29 -14.24
N LEU A 71 -5.24 7.10 -13.74
CA LEU A 71 -4.07 7.59 -14.46
C LEU A 71 -3.05 6.48 -14.78
N ASN A 72 -3.24 5.28 -14.21
CA ASN A 72 -2.41 4.09 -14.34
C ASN A 72 -1.11 4.12 -13.53
N TYR A 73 -0.95 4.99 -12.54
CA TYR A 73 0.20 4.96 -11.63
C TYR A 73 0.15 3.70 -10.76
N ALA A 74 1.29 2.99 -10.64
CA ALA A 74 1.44 1.90 -9.68
C ALA A 74 1.71 2.48 -8.27
N PRO A 75 1.23 1.85 -7.19
CA PRO A 75 1.43 2.36 -5.83
C PRO A 75 2.88 2.64 -5.48
N ASP A 76 3.82 1.81 -5.96
CA ASP A 76 5.26 1.95 -5.75
C ASP A 76 5.94 3.02 -6.62
N GLN A 77 5.21 3.61 -7.58
CA GLN A 77 5.66 4.67 -8.47
C GLN A 77 5.17 6.06 -8.06
N VAL A 78 4.17 6.14 -7.16
CA VAL A 78 3.61 7.41 -6.73
C VAL A 78 4.63 8.19 -5.88
N LYS A 79 4.82 9.45 -6.22
CA LYS A 79 5.63 10.45 -5.51
C LYS A 79 4.79 11.73 -5.36
N GLN A 80 5.30 12.74 -4.68
CA GLN A 80 4.61 14.01 -4.48
C GLN A 80 4.15 14.67 -5.79
N GLN A 81 4.94 14.54 -6.86
CA GLN A 81 4.58 15.07 -8.18
C GLN A 81 3.25 14.51 -8.70
N GLN A 82 3.01 13.20 -8.54
CA GLN A 82 1.75 12.56 -8.96
C GLN A 82 0.57 12.93 -8.07
N LEU A 83 0.81 13.18 -6.79
CA LEU A 83 -0.22 13.70 -5.88
C LEU A 83 -0.64 15.11 -6.30
N ASN A 84 0.33 16.00 -6.57
CA ASN A 84 0.06 17.35 -7.06
C ASN A 84 -0.65 17.36 -8.42
N GLU A 85 -0.35 16.40 -9.31
CA GLU A 85 -1.06 16.22 -10.58
C GLU A 85 -2.55 15.93 -10.34
N VAL A 86 -2.87 15.05 -9.39
CA VAL A 86 -4.27 14.73 -9.06
C VAL A 86 -5.00 15.92 -8.45
N ASP A 87 -4.35 16.66 -7.56
CA ASP A 87 -4.93 17.85 -6.92
C ASP A 87 -5.26 18.96 -7.95
N SER A 88 -4.53 19.00 -9.07
CA SER A 88 -4.73 19.99 -10.15
C SER A 88 -5.78 19.57 -11.20
N LEU A 89 -6.41 18.39 -11.08
CA LEU A 89 -7.40 17.91 -12.04
C LEU A 89 -8.70 18.71 -11.91
N ASP A 90 -9.12 19.36 -13.01
CA ASP A 90 -10.34 20.13 -13.12
C ASP A 90 -11.31 19.50 -14.13
N GLY A 91 -12.18 18.64 -13.62
CA GLY A 91 -13.29 18.05 -14.41
C GLY A 91 -12.89 17.01 -15.46
N GLU A 92 -11.60 16.80 -15.71
CA GLU A 92 -11.08 15.81 -16.66
C GLU A 92 -9.95 14.97 -16.05
N ILE A 93 -9.85 13.71 -16.50
CA ILE A 93 -8.74 12.82 -16.16
C ILE A 93 -8.20 12.11 -17.42
N LYS A 94 -6.89 11.85 -17.46
CA LYS A 94 -6.26 11.05 -18.52
C LYS A 94 -6.36 9.56 -18.17
N LEU A 95 -7.46 8.92 -18.52
CA LEU A 95 -7.65 7.48 -18.30
C LEU A 95 -6.50 6.67 -18.90
N GLY A 96 -5.87 5.83 -18.08
CA GLY A 96 -4.72 5.04 -18.47
C GLY A 96 -3.48 5.85 -18.85
N GLY A 97 -3.43 7.13 -18.49
CA GLY A 97 -2.37 8.08 -18.84
C GLY A 97 -2.46 8.65 -20.27
N ILE A 98 -3.46 8.27 -21.05
CA ILE A 98 -3.53 8.59 -22.49
C ILE A 98 -4.85 9.22 -22.93
N ARG A 99 -6.00 8.72 -22.48
CA ARG A 99 -7.31 9.16 -22.97
C ARG A 99 -7.98 10.15 -22.03
N LYS A 100 -8.21 11.36 -22.47
CA LYS A 100 -9.00 12.36 -21.72
C LYS A 100 -10.47 11.92 -21.65
N ILE A 101 -11.02 11.91 -20.44
CA ILE A 101 -12.42 11.64 -20.15
C ILE A 101 -12.91 12.64 -19.11
N LYS A 102 -14.22 12.86 -19.05
CA LYS A 102 -14.84 13.63 -17.96
C LYS A 102 -14.79 12.83 -16.67
N PHE A 103 -14.31 13.44 -15.61
CA PHE A 103 -14.25 12.83 -14.28
C PHE A 103 -14.11 13.90 -13.21
N THR A 104 -14.98 13.88 -12.22
CA THR A 104 -15.00 14.79 -11.09
C THR A 104 -15.08 14.02 -9.78
N HIS A 105 -14.89 14.70 -8.66
CA HIS A 105 -15.09 14.11 -7.33
C HIS A 105 -16.53 13.56 -7.16
N ASN A 106 -17.53 14.20 -7.77
CA ASN A 106 -18.95 13.77 -7.72
C ASN A 106 -19.21 12.43 -8.45
N ASP A 107 -18.29 11.97 -9.28
CA ASP A 107 -18.38 10.66 -9.92
C ASP A 107 -17.98 9.52 -8.98
N ILE A 108 -17.49 9.84 -7.77
CA ILE A 108 -17.20 8.88 -6.68
C ILE A 108 -18.36 8.93 -5.67
N ILE A 109 -19.19 7.91 -5.67
CA ILE A 109 -20.38 7.79 -4.83
C ILE A 109 -20.08 6.96 -3.59
N PHE A 110 -20.32 7.52 -2.41
CA PHE A 110 -20.09 6.85 -1.12
C PHE A 110 -21.37 6.19 -0.61
N ASN A 111 -21.56 4.90 -0.86
CA ASN A 111 -22.71 4.12 -0.42
C ASN A 111 -22.56 3.65 1.04
N LYS A 112 -22.69 4.57 1.99
CA LYS A 112 -22.47 4.33 3.44
C LYS A 112 -23.44 3.30 4.05
N LYS A 113 -24.65 3.15 3.50
CA LYS A 113 -25.70 2.25 4.05
C LYS A 113 -25.63 0.83 3.48
N LYS A 114 -25.06 0.62 2.31
CA LYS A 114 -25.07 -0.66 1.61
C LYS A 114 -23.86 -1.52 1.99
N LYS A 115 -24.13 -2.67 2.59
CA LYS A 115 -23.11 -3.70 2.87
C LYS A 115 -23.07 -4.72 1.73
N LEU A 116 -21.87 -5.15 1.37
CA LEU A 116 -21.66 -6.20 0.37
C LEU A 116 -21.38 -7.56 1.03
N PRO A 117 -21.76 -8.69 0.40
CA PRO A 117 -21.73 -9.98 1.07
C PRO A 117 -20.33 -10.56 1.28
N TYR A 118 -19.33 -10.16 0.49
CA TYR A 118 -18.03 -10.84 0.49
C TYR A 118 -16.94 -10.14 1.28
N HIS A 119 -16.95 -8.80 1.29
CA HIS A 119 -15.97 -8.01 2.02
C HIS A 119 -16.47 -6.57 2.19
N PRO A 120 -16.17 -5.88 3.33
CA PRO A 120 -16.61 -4.51 3.57
C PRO A 120 -15.99 -3.47 2.64
N ASN A 121 -14.82 -3.74 2.04
CA ASN A 121 -14.11 -2.79 1.19
C ASN A 121 -14.41 -3.02 -0.30
N GLY A 122 -15.64 -2.76 -0.71
CA GLY A 122 -16.06 -2.92 -2.11
C GLY A 122 -15.91 -1.65 -2.93
N ILE A 123 -15.47 -1.80 -4.18
CA ILE A 123 -15.35 -0.72 -5.17
C ILE A 123 -15.96 -1.21 -6.48
N LYS A 124 -16.99 -0.52 -6.96
CA LYS A 124 -17.64 -0.84 -8.23
C LYS A 124 -17.40 0.29 -9.23
N PHE A 125 -16.89 -0.08 -10.38
CA PHE A 125 -16.62 0.83 -11.49
C PHE A 125 -17.63 0.64 -12.60
N TYR A 126 -18.02 1.73 -13.21
CA TYR A 126 -18.88 1.79 -14.40
C TYR A 126 -18.20 2.67 -15.44
N ALA A 127 -18.15 2.22 -16.69
CA ALA A 127 -17.66 3.00 -17.82
C ALA A 127 -18.81 3.24 -18.80
N TYR A 128 -18.89 4.47 -19.29
CA TYR A 128 -19.94 4.93 -20.20
C TYR A 128 -19.37 5.46 -21.51
N THR A 129 -20.16 5.29 -22.56
CA THR A 129 -19.98 5.90 -23.88
C THR A 129 -21.32 6.52 -24.27
N LYS A 130 -21.37 7.84 -24.54
CA LYS A 130 -22.62 8.57 -24.88
C LYS A 130 -23.77 8.22 -23.92
N ASN A 131 -23.49 8.23 -22.62
CA ASN A 131 -24.40 7.88 -21.52
C ASN A 131 -24.89 6.42 -21.48
N LYS A 132 -24.37 5.54 -22.36
CA LYS A 132 -24.65 4.09 -22.31
C LYS A 132 -23.55 3.38 -21.54
N GLU A 133 -23.92 2.53 -20.58
CA GLU A 133 -22.96 1.68 -19.87
C GLU A 133 -22.36 0.66 -20.83
N VAL A 134 -21.05 0.68 -20.98
CA VAL A 134 -20.29 -0.26 -21.85
C VAL A 134 -19.49 -1.30 -21.05
N ALA A 135 -19.18 -0.97 -19.80
CA ALA A 135 -18.48 -1.92 -18.92
C ALA A 135 -18.77 -1.61 -17.44
N THR A 136 -18.89 -2.67 -16.64
CA THR A 136 -18.95 -2.59 -15.19
C THR A 136 -18.09 -3.67 -14.55
N ARG A 137 -17.50 -3.38 -13.38
CA ARG A 137 -16.69 -4.35 -12.64
C ARG A 137 -16.67 -4.04 -11.14
N MET A 138 -16.84 -5.10 -10.34
CA MET A 138 -16.71 -5.05 -8.89
C MET A 138 -15.36 -5.59 -8.45
N TYR A 139 -14.70 -4.88 -7.53
CA TYR A 139 -13.49 -5.30 -6.85
C TYR A 139 -13.65 -5.19 -5.33
N TYR A 140 -12.85 -5.98 -4.60
CA TYR A 140 -12.73 -5.91 -3.15
C TYR A 140 -11.28 -5.71 -2.75
N SER A 141 -11.00 -4.70 -1.94
CA SER A 141 -9.70 -4.46 -1.33
C SER A 141 -9.59 -5.23 -0.02
N ILE A 142 -8.86 -6.33 -0.01
CA ILE A 142 -8.82 -7.29 1.11
C ILE A 142 -7.67 -7.07 2.10
N GLY A 143 -7.01 -5.92 2.04
CA GLY A 143 -5.83 -5.59 2.86
C GLY A 143 -4.51 -5.96 2.18
N GLY A 144 -3.38 -5.47 2.74
CA GLY A 144 -2.04 -5.69 2.17
C GLY A 144 -1.87 -5.23 0.72
N GLY A 145 -2.71 -4.30 0.23
CA GLY A 145 -2.73 -3.90 -1.17
C GLY A 145 -3.31 -4.94 -2.13
N PHE A 146 -3.85 -6.06 -1.62
CA PHE A 146 -4.48 -7.08 -2.46
C PHE A 146 -5.89 -6.67 -2.88
N VAL A 147 -6.19 -6.93 -4.15
CA VAL A 147 -7.50 -6.67 -4.75
C VAL A 147 -7.98 -7.90 -5.50
N VAL A 148 -9.18 -8.35 -5.17
CA VAL A 148 -9.85 -9.48 -5.81
C VAL A 148 -11.10 -9.02 -6.56
N THR A 149 -11.46 -9.75 -7.62
CA THR A 149 -12.74 -9.56 -8.31
C THR A 149 -13.85 -10.26 -7.55
N GLU A 150 -15.10 -9.88 -7.80
CA GLU A 150 -16.25 -10.52 -7.18
C GLU A 150 -16.29 -12.04 -7.39
N SER A 151 -15.95 -12.52 -8.59
CA SER A 151 -15.91 -13.95 -8.90
C SER A 151 -14.86 -14.72 -8.07
N ASN A 152 -13.72 -14.07 -7.76
CA ASN A 152 -12.68 -14.67 -6.92
C ASN A 152 -13.06 -14.59 -5.43
N ALA A 153 -13.70 -13.51 -5.00
CA ALA A 153 -14.24 -13.37 -3.65
C ALA A 153 -15.30 -14.44 -3.35
N LYS A 154 -16.25 -14.66 -4.27
CA LYS A 154 -17.26 -15.73 -4.17
C LYS A 154 -16.65 -17.12 -4.00
N LYS A 155 -15.48 -17.38 -4.57
CA LYS A 155 -14.80 -18.69 -4.53
C LYS A 155 -13.85 -18.85 -3.34
N ASN A 156 -13.76 -17.86 -2.45
CA ASN A 156 -12.73 -17.78 -1.39
C ASN A 156 -11.29 -18.02 -1.91
N LYS A 157 -11.09 -17.72 -3.20
CA LYS A 157 -9.80 -17.93 -3.86
C LYS A 157 -8.96 -16.65 -3.79
N VAL A 158 -8.26 -16.46 -2.70
CA VAL A 158 -6.98 -15.74 -2.77
C VAL A 158 -6.04 -16.64 -3.58
N LYS A 159 -5.46 -16.12 -4.66
CA LYS A 159 -4.47 -16.89 -5.44
C LYS A 159 -3.25 -17.20 -4.56
N THR A 160 -3.31 -18.26 -3.81
CA THR A 160 -2.12 -18.83 -3.20
C THR A 160 -1.42 -19.71 -4.24
N SER A 161 -0.14 -19.50 -4.42
CA SER A 161 0.69 -20.37 -5.27
C SER A 161 0.69 -21.79 -4.69
N LYS A 162 0.40 -22.80 -5.52
CA LYS A 162 0.54 -24.24 -5.17
C LYS A 162 1.99 -24.72 -5.34
N ARG A 163 2.99 -23.87 -5.11
CA ARG A 163 4.39 -24.25 -5.26
C ARG A 163 4.83 -25.04 -4.04
N LYS A 164 5.60 -26.10 -4.24
CA LYS A 164 6.21 -26.87 -3.16
C LYS A 164 7.38 -26.06 -2.59
N LEU A 165 7.40 -25.85 -1.29
CA LEU A 165 8.52 -25.21 -0.60
C LEU A 165 9.66 -26.21 -0.41
N THR A 166 10.87 -25.70 -0.32
CA THR A 166 12.03 -26.49 0.10
C THR A 166 11.93 -26.88 1.57
N ASN A 167 11.48 -25.94 2.40
CA ASN A 167 11.31 -26.11 3.83
C ASN A 167 9.86 -25.75 4.19
N GLU A 168 8.99 -26.75 4.32
CA GLU A 168 7.61 -26.54 4.74
C GLU A 168 7.54 -26.45 6.27
N PHE A 169 6.86 -25.44 6.77
CA PHE A 169 6.54 -25.26 8.19
C PHE A 169 5.19 -24.55 8.34
N SER A 170 4.48 -24.86 9.39
CA SER A 170 3.16 -24.32 9.73
C SER A 170 3.16 -23.52 11.04
N CYS A 171 4.17 -23.67 11.86
CA CYS A 171 4.37 -22.98 13.12
C CYS A 171 5.83 -22.61 13.36
N ALA A 172 6.08 -21.77 14.37
CA ALA A 172 7.43 -21.32 14.71
C ALA A 172 8.34 -22.47 15.19
N GLU A 173 7.80 -23.43 15.90
CA GLU A 173 8.54 -24.58 16.44
C GLU A 173 9.13 -25.45 15.32
N GLU A 174 8.33 -25.73 14.28
CA GLU A 174 8.81 -26.42 13.07
C GLU A 174 9.92 -25.61 12.36
N LEU A 175 9.76 -24.30 12.25
CA LEU A 175 10.76 -23.42 11.67
C LEU A 175 12.08 -23.45 12.44
N PHE A 176 12.03 -23.40 13.79
CA PHE A 176 13.22 -23.52 14.64
C PHE A 176 13.88 -24.87 14.49
N THR A 177 13.11 -25.97 14.53
CA THR A 177 13.60 -27.33 14.33
C THR A 177 14.33 -27.47 12.98
N ILE A 178 13.80 -26.92 11.90
CA ILE A 178 14.46 -26.93 10.58
C ILE A 178 15.79 -26.15 10.63
N ALA A 179 15.78 -24.98 11.26
CA ALA A 179 16.95 -24.11 11.34
C ALA A 179 18.07 -24.81 12.16
N GLU A 180 17.75 -25.36 13.32
CA GLU A 180 18.71 -26.08 14.21
C GLU A 180 19.26 -27.33 13.55
N ASN A 181 18.41 -28.22 13.03
CA ASN A 181 18.84 -29.49 12.40
C ASN A 181 19.76 -29.27 11.19
N ARG A 182 19.66 -28.13 10.52
CA ARG A 182 20.46 -27.80 9.34
C ARG A 182 21.55 -26.77 9.61
N ASN A 183 21.69 -26.32 10.86
CA ASN A 183 22.61 -25.26 11.27
C ASN A 183 22.49 -24.01 10.38
N LEU A 184 21.24 -23.58 10.14
CA LEU A 184 20.89 -22.43 9.33
C LEU A 184 20.28 -21.32 10.22
N LYS A 185 20.43 -20.07 9.79
CA LYS A 185 19.63 -18.97 10.36
C LYS A 185 18.20 -19.06 9.82
N ILE A 186 17.22 -18.56 10.58
CA ILE A 186 15.82 -18.45 10.12
C ILE A 186 15.74 -17.72 8.77
N SER A 187 16.54 -16.66 8.59
CA SER A 187 16.62 -15.93 7.33
C SER A 187 17.05 -16.79 6.14
N ASP A 188 17.95 -17.77 6.36
CA ASP A 188 18.42 -18.66 5.30
C ASP A 188 17.34 -19.67 4.91
N VAL A 189 16.60 -20.22 5.90
CA VAL A 189 15.44 -21.09 5.66
C VAL A 189 14.38 -20.37 4.81
N VAL A 190 14.08 -19.10 5.14
CA VAL A 190 13.14 -18.27 4.37
C VAL A 190 13.67 -17.97 2.96
N LEU A 191 14.96 -17.62 2.82
CA LEU A 191 15.57 -17.37 1.51
C LEU A 191 15.60 -18.61 0.62
N GLU A 192 15.78 -19.79 1.18
CA GLU A 192 15.65 -21.04 0.42
C GLU A 192 14.23 -21.25 -0.11
N ASN A 193 13.22 -20.98 0.71
CA ASN A 193 11.82 -21.05 0.29
C ASN A 193 11.50 -20.01 -0.80
N GLU A 194 12.11 -18.82 -0.76
CA GLU A 194 11.94 -17.81 -1.80
C GLU A 194 12.43 -18.25 -3.19
N LYS A 195 13.36 -19.23 -3.27
CA LYS A 195 13.85 -19.77 -4.54
C LYS A 195 12.76 -20.45 -5.37
N CYS A 196 11.67 -20.92 -4.73
CA CYS A 196 10.53 -21.47 -5.48
C CYS A 196 9.68 -20.38 -6.19
N PHE A 197 9.78 -19.11 -5.77
CA PHE A 197 9.08 -17.99 -6.41
C PHE A 197 9.93 -17.32 -7.49
N ARG A 198 11.23 -17.12 -7.24
CA ARG A 198 12.16 -16.40 -8.13
C ARG A 198 13.63 -16.70 -7.82
N LYS A 199 14.53 -16.27 -8.71
CA LYS A 199 15.98 -16.39 -8.47
C LYS A 199 16.39 -15.62 -7.20
N GLU A 200 17.29 -16.17 -6.40
CA GLU A 200 17.77 -15.58 -5.15
C GLU A 200 18.29 -14.15 -5.32
N LYS A 201 19.07 -13.91 -6.41
CA LYS A 201 19.57 -12.57 -6.74
C LYS A 201 18.43 -11.55 -6.86
N THR A 202 17.31 -11.93 -7.49
CA THR A 202 16.14 -11.06 -7.64
C THR A 202 15.48 -10.79 -6.29
N THR A 203 15.30 -11.81 -5.44
CA THR A 203 14.77 -11.64 -4.08
C THR A 203 15.63 -10.66 -3.27
N LYS A 204 16.95 -10.87 -3.25
CA LYS A 204 17.88 -9.98 -2.53
C LYS A 204 17.86 -8.54 -3.07
N THR A 205 17.73 -8.37 -4.37
CA THR A 205 17.63 -7.03 -4.99
C THR A 205 16.35 -6.31 -4.55
N GLU A 206 15.21 -7.00 -4.57
CA GLU A 206 13.94 -6.41 -4.13
C GLU A 206 13.91 -6.13 -2.62
N LEU A 207 14.48 -7.00 -1.78
CA LEU A 207 14.61 -6.74 -0.35
C LEU A 207 15.47 -5.49 -0.07
N ARG A 208 16.61 -5.33 -0.78
CA ARG A 208 17.42 -4.10 -0.67
C ARG A 208 16.68 -2.85 -1.14
N ARG A 209 15.86 -2.98 -2.19
CA ARG A 209 14.99 -1.87 -2.64
C ARG A 209 13.98 -1.48 -1.56
N ILE A 210 13.32 -2.48 -0.95
CA ILE A 210 12.37 -2.25 0.15
C ILE A 210 13.08 -1.55 1.32
N TRP A 211 14.22 -2.09 1.74
CA TRP A 211 15.02 -1.52 2.81
C TRP A 211 15.39 -0.06 2.57
N ARG A 212 15.91 0.25 1.40
CA ARG A 212 16.26 1.63 1.04
C ARG A 212 15.06 2.58 1.14
N ILE A 213 13.88 2.14 0.71
CA ILE A 213 12.67 2.95 0.79
C ILE A 213 12.22 3.15 2.24
N MET A 214 12.41 2.16 3.10
CA MET A 214 12.18 2.31 4.55
C MET A 214 13.10 3.38 5.14
N GLN A 215 14.40 3.33 4.83
CA GLN A 215 15.37 4.34 5.26
C GLN A 215 14.99 5.75 4.75
N GLU A 216 14.75 5.88 3.45
CA GLU A 216 14.29 7.14 2.85
C GLU A 216 13.02 7.70 3.53
N CYS A 217 12.12 6.83 3.99
CA CYS A 217 10.91 7.23 4.70
C CYS A 217 11.23 7.80 6.09
N VAL A 218 12.11 7.12 6.85
CA VAL A 218 12.58 7.62 8.16
C VAL A 218 13.28 8.96 8.02
N ASP A 219 14.26 9.05 7.10
CA ASP A 219 15.06 10.25 6.88
C ASP A 219 14.18 11.47 6.55
N ARG A 220 13.17 11.28 5.69
CA ARG A 220 12.20 12.34 5.39
C ARG A 220 11.40 12.75 6.62
N GLY A 221 10.87 11.78 7.38
CA GLY A 221 10.06 12.06 8.55
C GLY A 221 10.85 12.75 9.66
N LEU A 222 12.12 12.42 9.82
CA LEU A 222 13.03 13.06 10.80
C LEU A 222 13.44 14.50 10.42
N THR A 223 13.22 14.90 9.17
CA THR A 223 13.64 16.23 8.67
C THR A 223 12.48 17.10 8.20
N THR A 224 11.27 16.55 8.05
CA THR A 224 10.11 17.30 7.57
C THR A 224 9.32 17.88 8.72
N GLN A 225 9.11 19.20 8.70
CA GLN A 225 8.25 19.93 9.64
C GLN A 225 6.94 20.37 8.98
N GLY A 226 6.04 20.98 9.74
CA GLY A 226 4.78 21.54 9.29
C GLY A 226 3.57 20.71 9.67
N MET A 227 2.45 20.95 8.98
CA MET A 227 1.15 20.34 9.31
C MET A 227 0.90 19.08 8.50
N LEU A 228 0.33 18.07 9.11
CA LEU A 228 -0.20 16.88 8.42
C LEU A 228 -1.49 17.21 7.67
N PRO A 229 -1.76 16.57 6.53
CA PRO A 229 -3.03 16.72 5.82
C PRO A 229 -4.22 16.31 6.70
N GLY A 230 -5.33 17.03 6.57
CA GLY A 230 -6.57 16.72 7.29
C GLY A 230 -7.19 17.95 7.94
N SER A 231 -8.39 17.78 8.49
CA SER A 231 -9.19 18.88 9.06
C SER A 231 -8.85 19.26 10.50
N ILE A 232 -8.04 18.47 11.19
CA ILE A 232 -7.73 18.64 12.62
C ILE A 232 -6.39 19.31 12.91
N ASN A 233 -5.69 19.77 11.86
CA ASN A 233 -4.44 20.55 11.97
C ASN A 233 -3.41 19.92 12.92
N VAL A 234 -3.00 18.69 12.67
CA VAL A 234 -1.97 17.99 13.43
C VAL A 234 -0.59 18.43 12.97
N GLU A 235 0.21 18.97 13.88
CA GLU A 235 1.60 19.34 13.62
C GLU A 235 2.52 18.12 13.65
N ARG A 236 3.49 18.07 12.71
CA ARG A 236 4.57 17.09 12.72
C ARG A 236 5.49 17.36 13.90
N ARG A 237 5.84 16.31 14.64
CA ARG A 237 6.67 16.41 15.83
C ARG A 237 7.98 15.61 15.75
N ALA A 238 8.08 14.64 14.84
CA ALA A 238 9.24 13.76 14.75
C ALA A 238 10.55 14.54 14.53
N ALA A 239 10.55 15.56 13.65
CA ALA A 239 11.72 16.37 13.37
C ALA A 239 12.20 17.15 14.62
N ILE A 240 11.27 17.77 15.35
CA ILE A 240 11.60 18.52 16.58
C ILE A 240 12.11 17.57 17.67
N MET A 241 11.47 16.39 17.83
CA MET A 241 11.92 15.38 18.78
C MET A 241 13.33 14.89 18.45
N TYR A 242 13.62 14.67 17.15
CA TYR A 242 14.94 14.26 16.70
C TYR A 242 16.01 15.31 16.92
N GLU A 243 15.73 16.58 16.64
CA GLU A 243 16.63 17.72 16.96
C GLU A 243 16.96 17.79 18.46
N ASN A 244 15.96 17.60 19.31
CA ASN A 244 16.15 17.59 20.76
C ASN A 244 16.96 16.37 21.22
N PHE A 245 16.70 15.20 20.64
CA PHE A 245 17.47 13.97 20.89
C PHE A 245 18.94 14.14 20.55
N LEU A 246 19.28 14.78 19.44
CA LEU A 246 20.67 15.03 19.04
C LEU A 246 21.40 16.02 19.97
N LYS A 247 20.68 16.92 20.64
CA LYS A 247 21.26 17.86 21.63
C LYS A 247 21.57 17.21 22.96
N ASN A 248 20.84 16.16 23.32
CA ASN A 248 21.01 15.42 24.57
C ASN A 248 22.00 14.26 24.33
N ASN A 249 23.29 14.52 24.56
CA ASN A 249 24.40 13.61 24.23
C ASN A 249 24.54 12.35 25.14
N GLU A 250 23.57 12.01 25.95
CA GLU A 250 23.61 10.82 26.81
C GLU A 250 23.19 9.58 26.01
N LEU A 251 24.16 8.71 25.68
CA LEU A 251 23.93 7.41 25.04
C LEU A 251 23.72 6.33 26.12
N ASP A 252 22.54 6.23 26.63
CA ASP A 252 22.11 5.17 27.54
C ASP A 252 21.06 4.24 26.88
N ASN A 253 20.57 3.26 27.63
CA ASN A 253 19.51 2.38 27.15
C ASN A 253 18.19 3.12 26.84
N GLN A 254 17.94 4.26 27.53
CA GLN A 254 16.78 5.10 27.29
C GLN A 254 16.89 5.81 25.93
N ALA A 255 18.09 6.30 25.58
CA ALA A 255 18.34 6.95 24.30
C ALA A 255 18.00 6.04 23.11
N PHE A 256 18.24 4.71 23.22
CA PHE A 256 17.84 3.77 22.18
C PHE A 256 16.32 3.68 22.01
N LEU A 257 15.57 3.59 23.11
CA LEU A 257 14.10 3.56 23.09
C LEU A 257 13.51 4.85 22.54
N ASP A 258 14.09 5.99 22.92
CA ASP A 258 13.68 7.31 22.43
C ASP A 258 13.91 7.44 20.93
N TYR A 259 15.09 7.08 20.42
CA TYR A 259 15.39 7.09 18.99
C TYR A 259 14.44 6.19 18.20
N SER A 260 14.20 4.96 18.68
CA SER A 260 13.27 4.03 18.04
C SER A 260 11.84 4.59 17.98
N SER A 261 11.39 5.24 19.06
CA SER A 261 10.09 5.89 19.14
C SER A 261 9.98 7.08 18.18
N ILE A 262 11.02 7.91 18.09
CA ILE A 262 11.10 9.02 17.14
C ILE A 262 11.02 8.52 15.68
N CYS A 263 11.77 7.46 15.34
CA CYS A 263 11.70 6.85 14.03
C CYS A 263 10.29 6.30 13.71
N ALA A 264 9.62 5.66 14.67
CA ALA A 264 8.25 5.18 14.50
C ALA A 264 7.26 6.33 14.26
N ILE A 265 7.40 7.44 14.99
CA ILE A 265 6.59 8.66 14.79
C ILE A 265 6.86 9.25 13.41
N ALA A 266 8.12 9.35 12.99
CA ALA A 266 8.52 9.84 11.67
C ALA A 266 7.83 9.07 10.53
N VAL A 267 7.84 7.73 10.61
CA VAL A 267 7.15 6.88 9.61
C VAL A 267 5.64 7.05 9.66
N ASN A 268 5.04 7.20 10.84
CA ASN A 268 3.60 7.44 10.96
C ASN A 268 3.18 8.79 10.37
N GLU A 269 3.98 9.83 10.53
CA GLU A 269 3.75 11.15 9.93
C GLU A 269 3.88 11.10 8.40
N GLU A 270 4.89 10.41 7.89
CA GLU A 270 5.03 10.16 6.46
C GLU A 270 3.84 9.37 5.88
N ASN A 271 3.37 8.39 6.63
CA ASN A 271 2.18 7.63 6.27
C ASN A 271 0.92 8.51 6.23
N ALA A 272 0.70 9.34 7.25
CA ALA A 272 -0.43 10.26 7.31
C ALA A 272 -0.39 11.31 6.18
N ALA A 273 0.81 11.75 5.79
CA ALA A 273 1.02 12.71 4.71
C ALA A 273 0.88 12.11 3.30
N MET A 274 0.39 10.88 3.16
CA MET A 274 0.30 10.15 1.88
C MET A 274 1.64 9.97 1.16
N ASN A 275 2.74 10.08 1.88
CA ASN A 275 4.06 9.88 1.32
C ASN A 275 4.35 8.40 1.07
N ARG A 276 5.47 8.15 0.37
CA ARG A 276 5.91 6.81 0.02
C ARG A 276 6.39 6.06 1.25
N VAL A 277 5.74 4.94 1.54
CA VAL A 277 6.00 4.07 2.69
C VAL A 277 6.06 2.60 2.26
N VAL A 278 6.53 1.75 3.16
CA VAL A 278 6.42 0.29 3.01
C VAL A 278 5.35 -0.23 3.97
N THR A 279 4.45 -1.07 3.49
CA THR A 279 3.46 -1.75 4.34
C THR A 279 3.95 -3.14 4.74
N ALA A 280 3.67 -3.61 5.98
CA ALA A 280 4.11 -4.89 6.48
C ALA A 280 3.10 -5.57 7.42
N PRO A 281 2.05 -6.21 6.98
CA PRO A 281 1.24 -6.04 5.76
C PRO A 281 0.33 -4.80 5.83
N THR A 282 0.32 -4.08 6.95
CA THR A 282 -0.40 -2.82 7.15
C THR A 282 0.58 -1.66 7.23
N ASN A 283 0.10 -0.43 6.98
CA ASN A 283 0.95 0.75 7.07
C ASN A 283 1.36 1.03 8.53
N GLY A 284 0.46 0.85 9.50
CA GLY A 284 0.78 1.03 10.92
C GLY A 284 1.88 0.08 11.42
N ALA A 285 1.86 -1.18 11.00
CA ALA A 285 2.90 -2.15 11.36
C ALA A 285 4.27 -1.84 10.74
N SER A 286 4.33 -1.03 9.69
CA SER A 286 5.58 -0.63 9.04
C SER A 286 6.49 0.18 9.98
N GLY A 287 5.93 1.06 10.81
CA GLY A 287 6.68 1.79 11.83
C GLY A 287 7.35 0.86 12.85
N LEU A 288 6.63 -0.16 13.32
CA LEU A 288 7.17 -1.15 14.25
C LEU A 288 8.25 -2.04 13.63
N SER A 289 8.14 -2.38 12.34
CA SER A 289 9.18 -3.14 11.65
C SER A 289 10.52 -2.40 11.60
N LEU A 290 10.52 -1.09 11.55
CA LEU A 290 11.72 -0.25 11.54
C LEU A 290 12.46 -0.23 12.89
N ILE A 291 11.79 -0.43 14.01
CA ILE A 291 12.42 -0.56 15.31
C ILE A 291 13.41 -1.74 15.32
N HIS A 292 13.04 -2.89 14.75
CA HIS A 292 13.91 -4.04 14.63
C HIS A 292 15.03 -3.88 13.60
N ILE A 293 14.90 -2.93 12.70
CA ILE A 293 15.84 -2.71 11.59
C ILE A 293 16.94 -1.69 11.97
N SER A 294 16.66 -0.79 12.90
CA SER A 294 17.67 0.13 13.42
C SER A 294 18.67 -0.51 14.40
N GLU A 295 18.43 -1.78 14.79
CA GLU A 295 19.25 -2.54 15.74
C GLU A 295 20.40 -3.41 15.19
N PRO A 296 20.53 -3.74 13.88
CA PRO A 296 21.48 -4.77 13.45
C PRO A 296 22.96 -4.41 13.59
N THR A 297 23.30 -3.24 14.09
CA THR A 297 24.70 -2.81 14.22
C THR A 297 25.27 -3.02 15.63
N ARG A 298 24.56 -3.68 16.54
CA ARG A 298 24.99 -3.91 17.92
C ARG A 298 25.01 -5.39 18.36
N LEU A 299 24.94 -6.34 17.43
CA LEU A 299 25.23 -7.75 17.71
C LEU A 299 26.53 -8.17 17.08
#